data_384cdc2a9a36cab00270a6d2579b3d30
#
_entry.id   384cdc2a9a36cab00270a6d2579b3d30
#
_cell.length_a   1.000
_cell.length_b   1.000
_cell.length_c   1.000
_cell.angle_alpha   90.00
_cell.angle_beta   90.00
_cell.angle_gamma   90.00
#
_symmetry.space_group_name_H-M   'P 1'
#
loop_
_entity.id
_entity.type
_entity.pdbx_description
1 polymer ?
#
loop_
_entity_poly.entity_id
_entity_poly.type
_entity_poly.pdbx_seq_one_letter_code
_entity_poly.pdbx_strand_id
1 'polypeptide(L)'
;MGQGRLMVRWRRYSDDPFGPTIERLMTETGTTYRGLAVKADLSAGYLNHIVHGNRPVPSNDVLARIADSLGVEPEHFREYRIRVITDKLEAMPELIDRLYKRLA
;
A
#
# COMPACT_ATOMS: atom_id res chain seq x y z
N MET A 1 11.09 20.20 -17.77
CA MET A 1 10.24 20.61 -16.80
C MET A 1 9.05 19.77 -16.66
N GLY A 2 8.10 19.81 -17.53
CA GLY A 2 6.91 19.01 -17.43
C GLY A 2 7.23 17.53 -17.40
N GLN A 3 8.23 17.12 -18.12
CA GLN A 3 8.65 15.74 -18.16
C GLN A 3 9.04 15.23 -16.79
N GLY A 4 9.86 15.99 -16.09
CA GLY A 4 10.30 15.58 -14.78
C GLY A 4 9.14 15.39 -13.81
N ARG A 5 8.18 16.29 -13.88
CA ARG A 5 7.03 16.19 -13.00
C ARG A 5 6.19 14.98 -13.32
N LEU A 6 6.03 14.65 -14.60
CA LEU A 6 5.31 13.46 -14.98
C LEU A 6 6.00 12.20 -14.45
N MET A 7 7.33 12.17 -14.55
CA MET A 7 8.07 11.04 -14.03
C MET A 7 7.87 10.88 -12.53
N VAL A 8 7.87 12.01 -11.79
CA VAL A 8 7.63 11.96 -10.35
C VAL A 8 6.24 11.38 -10.07
N ARG A 9 5.23 11.78 -10.85
CA ARG A 9 3.90 11.25 -10.63
C ARG A 9 3.82 9.76 -10.93
N TRP A 10 4.57 9.29 -11.92
CA TRP A 10 4.65 7.88 -12.19
C TRP A 10 5.19 7.10 -11.01
N ARG A 11 6.09 7.73 -10.25
CA ARG A 11 6.77 7.10 -9.14
C ARG A 11 6.06 7.25 -7.80
N ARG A 12 4.90 7.88 -7.79
CA ARG A 12 4.23 8.12 -6.52
C ARG A 12 3.68 6.85 -5.90
N TYR A 13 3.46 5.81 -6.69
CA TYR A 13 3.01 4.52 -6.18
C TYR A 13 4.22 3.64 -5.89
N SER A 14 4.11 2.87 -4.81
CA SER A 14 5.20 1.98 -4.44
C SER A 14 5.08 0.65 -5.16
N ASP A 15 6.20 0.12 -5.64
CA ASP A 15 6.28 -1.25 -6.14
C ASP A 15 6.86 -2.19 -5.11
N ASP A 16 7.28 -1.65 -3.98
CA ASP A 16 7.85 -2.45 -2.90
C ASP A 16 6.76 -3.10 -2.05
N PRO A 17 7.09 -4.15 -1.33
CA PRO A 17 6.15 -4.73 -0.36
C PRO A 17 5.74 -3.71 0.70
N PHE A 18 4.65 -4.03 1.37
CA PHE A 18 4.01 -3.14 2.35
C PHE A 18 4.97 -2.65 3.43
N GLY A 19 5.65 -3.59 4.10
CA GLY A 19 6.54 -3.24 5.22
C GLY A 19 7.65 -2.27 4.83
N PRO A 20 8.47 -2.61 3.82
CA PRO A 20 9.51 -1.70 3.37
C PRO A 20 8.98 -0.35 2.91
N THR A 21 7.78 -0.32 2.30
CA THR A 21 7.18 0.94 1.88
C THR A 21 6.87 1.81 3.09
N ILE A 22 6.31 1.22 4.15
CA ILE A 22 6.01 1.98 5.38
C ILE A 22 7.30 2.52 5.98
N GLU A 23 8.34 1.70 6.06
CA GLU A 23 9.61 2.14 6.64
C GLU A 23 10.20 3.31 5.86
N ARG A 24 10.15 3.24 4.54
CA ARG A 24 10.63 4.35 3.73
C ARG A 24 9.83 5.62 3.98
N LEU A 25 8.51 5.51 4.01
CA LEU A 25 7.66 6.67 4.28
C LEU A 25 7.89 7.24 5.66
N MET A 26 8.10 6.38 6.66
CA MET A 26 8.42 6.85 8.02
C MET A 26 9.71 7.63 8.03
N THR A 27 10.72 7.14 7.33
CA THR A 27 12.00 7.84 7.23
C THR A 27 11.83 9.18 6.55
N GLU A 28 11.11 9.20 5.44
CA GLU A 28 10.92 10.43 4.67
C GLU A 28 10.13 11.49 5.43
N THR A 29 9.18 11.05 6.26
CA THR A 29 8.33 11.99 7.00
C THR A 29 8.82 12.24 8.42
N GLY A 30 9.87 11.57 8.85
CA GLY A 30 10.36 11.71 10.21
C GLY A 30 9.41 11.14 11.24
N THR A 31 8.64 10.14 10.87
CA THR A 31 7.62 9.55 11.74
C THR A 31 8.20 8.34 12.47
N THR A 32 7.95 8.26 13.78
CA THR A 32 8.37 7.10 14.58
C THR A 32 7.27 6.05 14.60
N TYR A 33 7.62 4.81 15.00
CA TYR A 33 6.62 3.76 15.16
C TYR A 33 5.53 4.17 16.13
N ARG A 34 5.93 4.75 17.26
CA ARG A 34 4.95 5.17 18.26
C ARG A 34 4.04 6.26 17.69
N GLY A 35 4.63 7.22 17.00
CA GLY A 35 3.84 8.30 16.39
C GLY A 35 2.86 7.78 15.36
N LEU A 36 3.32 6.87 14.50
CA LEU A 36 2.46 6.29 13.49
C LEU A 36 1.34 5.47 14.12
N ALA A 37 1.67 4.67 15.13
CA ALA A 37 0.69 3.86 15.82
C ALA A 37 -0.43 4.71 16.42
N VAL A 38 -0.06 5.82 17.06
CA VAL A 38 -1.05 6.73 17.64
C VAL A 38 -1.94 7.32 16.56
N LYS A 39 -1.35 7.81 15.47
CA LYS A 39 -2.12 8.43 14.40
C LYS A 39 -3.05 7.44 13.71
N ALA A 40 -2.61 6.22 13.52
CA ALA A 40 -3.39 5.19 12.82
C ALA A 40 -4.29 4.40 13.77
N ASP A 41 -4.26 4.72 15.06
CA ASP A 41 -5.06 4.04 16.08
C ASP A 41 -4.75 2.54 16.13
N LEU A 42 -3.47 2.22 16.23
CA LEU A 42 -2.97 0.84 16.31
C LEU A 42 -2.04 0.74 17.50
N SER A 43 -1.83 -0.49 17.99
CA SER A 43 -0.77 -0.70 18.97
C SER A 43 0.58 -0.70 18.25
N ALA A 44 1.61 -0.22 18.94
CA ALA A 44 2.96 -0.21 18.38
C ALA A 44 3.44 -1.63 18.08
N GLY A 45 3.08 -2.59 18.92
CA GLY A 45 3.45 -3.98 18.72
C GLY A 45 2.85 -4.56 17.44
N TYR A 46 1.56 -4.29 17.23
CA TYR A 46 0.91 -4.77 16.01
C TYR A 46 1.53 -4.13 14.77
N LEU A 47 1.76 -2.81 14.83
CA LEU A 47 2.37 -2.10 13.72
C LEU A 47 3.76 -2.70 13.40
N ASN A 48 4.54 -2.95 14.42
CA ASN A 48 5.86 -3.56 14.24
C ASN A 48 5.76 -4.92 13.55
N HIS A 49 4.79 -5.73 13.96
CA HIS A 49 4.61 -7.05 13.36
C HIS A 49 4.22 -6.99 11.90
N ILE A 50 3.30 -6.09 11.52
CA ILE A 50 2.89 -6.00 10.11
C ILE A 50 4.01 -5.41 9.24
N VAL A 51 4.78 -4.49 9.78
CA VAL A 51 5.88 -3.89 9.02
C VAL A 51 6.98 -4.92 8.74
N HIS A 52 7.24 -5.79 9.70
CA HIS A 52 8.29 -6.78 9.55
C HIS A 52 7.82 -8.11 8.95
N GLY A 53 6.57 -8.17 8.52
CA GLY A 53 6.06 -9.36 7.85
C GLY A 53 5.70 -10.51 8.77
N ASN A 54 5.65 -10.27 10.09
CA ASN A 54 5.27 -11.29 11.06
C ASN A 54 3.77 -11.47 11.15
N ARG A 55 3.02 -10.60 10.54
CA ARG A 55 1.57 -10.66 10.40
C ARG A 55 1.21 -10.29 8.98
N PRO A 56 0.10 -10.79 8.46
CA PRO A 56 -0.34 -10.42 7.10
C PRO A 56 -0.57 -8.93 6.95
N VAL A 57 -0.54 -8.45 5.72
CA VAL A 57 -0.90 -7.08 5.41
C VAL A 57 -2.33 -6.85 5.92
N PRO A 58 -2.57 -5.77 6.66
CA PRO A 58 -3.87 -5.57 7.33
C PRO A 58 -5.00 -5.32 6.34
N SER A 59 -6.22 -5.27 6.88
CA SER A 59 -7.41 -4.96 6.08
C SER A 59 -7.27 -3.59 5.42
N ASN A 60 -8.08 -3.35 4.41
CA ASN A 60 -8.05 -2.07 3.71
C ASN A 60 -8.37 -0.89 4.62
N ASP A 61 -9.22 -1.09 5.63
CA ASP A 61 -9.50 -0.03 6.61
C ASP A 61 -8.25 0.39 7.36
N VAL A 62 -7.53 -0.59 7.90
CA VAL A 62 -6.30 -0.32 8.64
C VAL A 62 -5.24 0.28 7.72
N LEU A 63 -5.13 -0.29 6.52
CA LEU A 63 -4.18 0.19 5.53
C LEU A 63 -4.45 1.65 5.18
N ALA A 64 -5.72 2.02 5.04
CA ALA A 64 -6.10 3.40 4.73
C ALA A 64 -5.73 4.35 5.88
N ARG A 65 -5.89 3.91 7.14
CA ARG A 65 -5.51 4.73 8.28
C ARG A 65 -4.00 4.95 8.33
N ILE A 66 -3.23 3.91 8.01
CA ILE A 66 -1.78 4.02 7.95
C ILE A 66 -1.37 4.98 6.84
N ALA A 67 -1.98 4.83 5.66
CA ALA A 67 -1.70 5.70 4.53
C ALA A 67 -1.96 7.16 4.88
N ASP A 68 -3.14 7.43 5.43
CA ASP A 68 -3.52 8.78 5.82
C ASP A 68 -2.53 9.36 6.83
N SER A 69 -2.11 8.55 7.80
CA SER A 69 -1.15 8.98 8.81
C SER A 69 0.22 9.33 8.22
N LEU A 70 0.55 8.76 7.09
CA LEU A 70 1.83 9.00 6.41
C LEU A 70 1.70 9.97 5.24
N GLY A 71 0.50 10.52 5.02
CA GLY A 71 0.29 11.54 4.00
C GLY A 71 0.21 10.99 2.58
N VAL A 72 -0.17 9.74 2.40
CA VAL A 72 -0.33 9.15 1.08
C VAL A 72 -1.72 8.55 0.95
N GLU A 73 -2.13 8.26 -0.28
CA GLU A 73 -3.39 7.59 -0.54
C GLU A 73 -3.20 6.08 -0.38
N PRO A 74 -4.26 5.33 -0.08
CA PRO A 74 -4.15 3.88 0.06
C PRO A 74 -3.58 3.19 -1.17
N GLU A 75 -3.88 3.70 -2.36
CA GLU A 75 -3.36 3.10 -3.59
C GLU A 75 -1.87 3.24 -3.74
N HIS A 76 -1.22 4.00 -2.87
CA HIS A 76 0.23 4.04 -2.84
C HIS A 76 0.81 2.64 -2.56
N PHE A 77 0.09 1.83 -1.80
CA PHE A 77 0.53 0.48 -1.44
C PHE A 77 0.14 -0.52 -2.52
N ARG A 78 1.13 -1.31 -2.94
CA ARG A 78 0.94 -2.31 -3.97
C ARG A 78 -0.18 -3.29 -3.63
N GLU A 79 -0.22 -3.71 -2.37
CA GLU A 79 -1.20 -4.69 -1.92
C GLU A 79 -2.63 -4.17 -2.04
N TYR A 80 -2.82 -2.88 -1.78
CA TYR A 80 -4.14 -2.28 -1.94
C TYR A 80 -4.58 -2.34 -3.42
N ARG A 81 -3.68 -1.96 -4.33
CA ARG A 81 -4.00 -1.97 -5.75
C ARG A 81 -4.33 -3.36 -6.25
N ILE A 82 -3.58 -4.37 -5.78
CA ILE A 82 -3.83 -5.76 -6.15
C ILE A 82 -5.21 -6.19 -5.66
N ARG A 83 -5.59 -5.81 -4.44
CA ARG A 83 -6.90 -6.16 -3.89
C ARG A 83 -8.03 -5.54 -4.70
N VAL A 84 -7.89 -4.27 -5.07
CA VAL A 84 -8.91 -3.59 -5.87
C VAL A 84 -9.07 -4.28 -7.22
N ILE A 85 -7.97 -4.61 -7.87
CA ILE A 85 -8.00 -5.29 -9.17
C ILE A 85 -8.64 -6.67 -9.02
N THR A 86 -8.25 -7.42 -8.00
CA THR A 86 -8.77 -8.75 -7.77
C THR A 86 -10.28 -8.71 -7.55
N ASP A 87 -10.76 -7.78 -6.72
CA ASP A 87 -12.19 -7.64 -6.47
C ASP A 87 -12.95 -7.34 -7.75
N LYS A 88 -12.41 -6.45 -8.58
CA LYS A 88 -13.08 -6.09 -9.82
C LYS A 88 -13.08 -7.26 -10.80
N LEU A 89 -11.97 -8.00 -10.88
CA LEU A 89 -11.88 -9.15 -11.77
C LEU A 89 -12.86 -10.24 -11.36
N GLU A 90 -13.04 -10.45 -10.07
CA GLU A 90 -13.97 -11.48 -9.60
C GLU A 90 -15.40 -11.20 -10.05
N ALA A 91 -15.72 -9.94 -10.31
CA ALA A 91 -17.03 -9.57 -10.83
C ALA A 91 -17.10 -9.66 -12.36
N MET A 92 -15.99 -10.04 -13.03
CA MET A 92 -15.91 -10.05 -14.48
C MET A 92 -15.30 -11.37 -14.99
N PRO A 93 -16.07 -12.48 -14.93
CA PRO A 93 -15.49 -13.79 -15.29
C PRO A 93 -14.93 -13.86 -16.70
N GLU A 94 -15.56 -13.16 -17.63
CA GLU A 94 -15.10 -13.19 -19.03
C GLU A 94 -13.75 -12.48 -19.17
N LEU A 95 -13.55 -11.43 -18.40
CA LEU A 95 -12.29 -10.72 -18.43
C LEU A 95 -11.19 -11.58 -17.82
N ILE A 96 -11.52 -12.30 -16.75
CA ILE A 96 -10.58 -13.23 -16.13
C ILE A 96 -10.10 -14.24 -17.18
N ASP A 97 -11.03 -14.82 -17.93
CA ASP A 97 -10.69 -15.82 -18.93
C ASP A 97 -9.79 -15.25 -20.01
N ARG A 98 -10.09 -14.04 -20.47
CA ARG A 98 -9.25 -13.40 -21.49
C ARG A 98 -7.85 -13.10 -21.00
N LEU A 99 -7.75 -12.59 -19.77
CA LEU A 99 -6.45 -12.29 -19.19
C LEU A 99 -5.65 -13.56 -18.94
N TYR A 100 -6.32 -14.61 -18.48
CA TYR A 100 -5.65 -15.88 -18.27
C TYR A 100 -5.01 -16.38 -19.55
N LYS A 101 -5.77 -16.35 -20.65
CA LYS A 101 -5.25 -16.82 -21.95
C LYS A 101 -4.09 -15.96 -22.42
N ARG A 102 -4.15 -14.65 -22.14
CA ARG A 102 -3.08 -13.75 -22.58
C ARG A 102 -1.82 -13.94 -21.77
N LEU A 103 -1.95 -14.14 -20.46
CA LEU A 103 -0.82 -14.17 -19.55
C LEU A 103 -0.23 -15.55 -19.34
N ALA A 104 -1.01 -16.59 -19.56
CA ALA A 104 -0.54 -17.97 -19.40
C ALA A 104 0.13 -18.52 -20.71
#